data_d30524ab76c0d538256d2b204b0b435e
#
_entry.id   d30524ab76c0d538256d2b204b0b435e
#
_cell.length_a   1.000
_cell.length_b   1.000
_cell.length_c   1.000
_cell.angle_alpha   90.00
_cell.angle_beta   90.00
_cell.angle_gamma   90.00
#
_symmetry.space_group_name_H-M   'P 1'
#
loop_
_entity.id
_entity.type
_entity.pdbx_description
1 polymer ?
#
loop_
_entity_poly.entity_id
_entity_poly.type
_entity_poly.pdbx_seq_one_letter_code
_entity_poly.pdbx_strand_id
1 'polypeptide(L)'
;DNSGSDKTYKFVISRVKVNDPVATKYNFTYDGTEKFFDVVKNDNYVVDPKNASAINVGIYERTISLVDSLNHVWNDGTTAKKTLKFEISPVSVVVPTVVTEYKYTGSPIVFVEENEAYKVENGTKTNAGIYDVKITLNPGYVWKDGSTDVKSFVVEISPMYISKPNVVETTYVYDGEKHSFGFISNDGYSFVGDTVGKEPGVYEVVVKLNENYVWHDDTNDDVKYVFIISKSEISVPVANTSKFVYNGKEQTYTVVIPEDSLFTVSNNVQTNAGKYVVKVALKDSVHYMWVDSTTADKTLDFVISKAKVALPTSPL
;
A
#
# COMPACT_ATOMS: atom_id res chain seq x y z
N ASP A 1 -67.97 -52.74 -92.72
CA ASP A 1 -67.37 -53.01 -91.43
C ASP A 1 -66.52 -51.82 -90.93
N ASN A 2 -67.08 -51.17 -90.04
CA ASN A 2 -66.43 -50.05 -89.46
C ASN A 2 -65.92 -50.45 -88.07
N SER A 3 -64.78 -51.14 -88.05
CA SER A 3 -64.10 -51.48 -86.79
C SER A 3 -63.05 -50.40 -86.47
N GLY A 4 -63.53 -49.28 -85.99
CA GLY A 4 -62.69 -48.27 -85.47
C GLY A 4 -62.12 -48.71 -84.13
N SER A 5 -60.90 -49.21 -84.10
CA SER A 5 -60.19 -49.44 -82.86
C SER A 5 -59.74 -48.14 -82.31
N ASP A 6 -60.26 -47.72 -81.17
CA ASP A 6 -59.81 -46.56 -80.42
C ASP A 6 -58.32 -46.71 -80.11
N LYS A 7 -57.50 -45.80 -80.68
CA LYS A 7 -56.08 -45.73 -80.36
C LYS A 7 -55.91 -44.86 -79.18
N THR A 8 -55.51 -45.45 -78.05
CA THR A 8 -55.12 -44.69 -76.82
C THR A 8 -53.69 -44.27 -76.89
N TYR A 9 -53.47 -42.96 -76.82
CA TYR A 9 -52.12 -42.38 -76.69
C TYR A 9 -51.85 -42.00 -75.26
N LYS A 10 -50.70 -42.41 -74.72
CA LYS A 10 -50.25 -42.03 -73.38
C LYS A 10 -49.30 -40.79 -73.49
N PHE A 11 -49.66 -39.75 -72.78
CA PHE A 11 -48.85 -38.60 -72.64
C PHE A 11 -48.15 -38.69 -71.26
N VAL A 12 -46.85 -38.36 -71.21
CA VAL A 12 -46.10 -38.21 -69.96
C VAL A 12 -45.68 -36.79 -69.90
N ILE A 13 -46.14 -36.07 -68.92
CA ILE A 13 -45.60 -34.73 -68.52
C ILE A 13 -44.57 -34.93 -67.45
N SER A 14 -43.31 -34.73 -67.79
CA SER A 14 -42.17 -34.83 -66.80
C SER A 14 -42.01 -33.53 -66.02
N ARG A 15 -41.67 -33.66 -64.74
CA ARG A 15 -41.38 -32.53 -63.90
C ARG A 15 -40.10 -31.84 -64.38
N VAL A 16 -40.05 -30.52 -64.24
CA VAL A 16 -38.84 -29.69 -64.54
C VAL A 16 -37.81 -29.89 -63.48
N LYS A 17 -36.54 -30.12 -63.83
CA LYS A 17 -35.44 -30.22 -62.92
C LYS A 17 -34.94 -28.81 -62.50
N VAL A 18 -34.83 -28.60 -61.19
CA VAL A 18 -34.36 -27.41 -60.60
C VAL A 18 -32.99 -27.71 -59.96
N ASN A 19 -31.98 -26.87 -60.25
CA ASN A 19 -30.68 -27.00 -59.65
C ASN A 19 -30.72 -26.86 -58.11
N ASP A 20 -29.91 -27.65 -57.42
CA ASP A 20 -29.83 -27.58 -55.99
C ASP A 20 -29.36 -26.16 -55.54
N PRO A 21 -29.92 -25.63 -54.43
CA PRO A 21 -29.59 -24.32 -53.97
C PRO A 21 -28.12 -24.24 -53.51
N VAL A 22 -27.47 -23.12 -53.80
CA VAL A 22 -26.11 -22.82 -53.36
C VAL A 22 -26.05 -21.46 -52.68
N ALA A 23 -25.11 -21.27 -51.79
CA ALA A 23 -24.83 -19.98 -51.15
C ALA A 23 -23.60 -19.32 -51.78
N THR A 24 -23.51 -18.02 -51.62
CA THR A 24 -22.34 -17.22 -52.06
C THR A 24 -21.12 -17.43 -51.15
N LYS A 25 -21.38 -17.69 -49.87
CA LYS A 25 -20.36 -17.96 -48.85
C LYS A 25 -20.96 -18.83 -47.73
N TYR A 26 -20.23 -19.83 -47.28
CA TYR A 26 -20.66 -20.78 -46.25
C TYR A 26 -19.95 -20.56 -44.90
N ASN A 27 -18.69 -20.08 -44.90
CA ASN A 27 -17.86 -19.99 -43.71
C ASN A 27 -17.50 -18.53 -43.43
N PHE A 28 -17.69 -18.12 -42.21
CA PHE A 28 -17.42 -16.77 -41.68
C PHE A 28 -16.52 -16.89 -40.47
N THR A 29 -15.76 -15.84 -40.16
CA THR A 29 -15.06 -15.69 -38.92
C THR A 29 -15.77 -14.65 -38.06
N TYR A 30 -15.86 -14.87 -36.78
CA TYR A 30 -16.42 -13.91 -35.83
C TYR A 30 -15.63 -12.60 -35.84
N ASP A 31 -16.34 -11.49 -35.88
CA ASP A 31 -15.78 -10.12 -35.78
C ASP A 31 -16.71 -9.16 -35.03
N GLY A 32 -17.71 -9.72 -34.31
CA GLY A 32 -18.74 -8.97 -33.61
C GLY A 32 -19.81 -8.35 -34.51
N THR A 33 -19.72 -8.50 -35.83
CA THR A 33 -20.70 -7.97 -36.78
C THR A 33 -21.63 -9.03 -37.29
N GLU A 34 -22.83 -8.61 -37.75
CA GLU A 34 -23.84 -9.49 -38.34
C GLU A 34 -23.35 -10.10 -39.67
N LYS A 35 -23.45 -11.43 -39.80
CA LYS A 35 -23.16 -12.18 -41.03
C LYS A 35 -24.44 -12.59 -41.68
N PHE A 36 -24.58 -12.26 -42.96
CA PHE A 36 -25.76 -12.63 -43.78
C PHE A 36 -25.50 -13.94 -44.55
N PHE A 37 -26.47 -14.85 -44.52
CA PHE A 37 -26.38 -16.18 -45.13
C PHE A 37 -27.18 -16.17 -46.44
N ASP A 38 -26.55 -15.61 -47.46
CA ASP A 38 -27.20 -15.40 -48.77
C ASP A 38 -27.19 -16.65 -49.62
N VAL A 39 -28.42 -17.11 -49.98
CA VAL A 39 -28.66 -18.18 -50.94
C VAL A 39 -28.87 -17.55 -52.31
N VAL A 40 -28.24 -18.10 -53.33
CA VAL A 40 -28.41 -17.65 -54.72
C VAL A 40 -29.87 -17.68 -55.08
N LYS A 41 -30.42 -16.59 -55.60
CA LYS A 41 -31.85 -16.48 -55.97
C LYS A 41 -32.19 -17.35 -57.18
N ASN A 42 -33.36 -17.98 -57.12
CA ASN A 42 -33.96 -18.76 -58.24
C ASN A 42 -35.47 -18.71 -58.11
N ASP A 43 -36.20 -18.51 -59.21
CA ASP A 43 -37.62 -18.33 -59.18
C ASP A 43 -38.40 -19.66 -58.90
N ASN A 44 -37.71 -20.80 -58.98
CA ASN A 44 -38.32 -22.12 -58.79
C ASN A 44 -38.21 -22.59 -57.30
N TYR A 45 -37.61 -21.86 -56.42
CA TYR A 45 -37.56 -22.17 -54.98
C TYR A 45 -37.66 -20.93 -54.08
N VAL A 46 -38.10 -21.15 -52.88
CA VAL A 46 -38.20 -20.14 -51.81
C VAL A 46 -37.29 -20.54 -50.66
N VAL A 47 -36.62 -19.55 -50.11
CA VAL A 47 -35.75 -19.70 -48.94
C VAL A 47 -36.51 -19.27 -47.68
N ASP A 48 -36.57 -20.12 -46.67
CA ASP A 48 -37.18 -19.78 -45.37
C ASP A 48 -36.45 -18.56 -44.77
N PRO A 49 -37.17 -17.53 -44.31
CA PRO A 49 -36.54 -16.33 -43.70
C PRO A 49 -35.81 -16.60 -42.38
N LYS A 50 -36.09 -17.76 -41.75
CA LYS A 50 -35.43 -18.13 -40.50
C LYS A 50 -33.91 -18.27 -40.68
N ASN A 51 -33.12 -17.78 -39.71
CA ASN A 51 -31.67 -17.83 -39.74
C ASN A 51 -31.07 -17.13 -40.98
N ALA A 52 -31.63 -16.01 -41.41
CA ALA A 52 -31.09 -15.25 -42.53
C ALA A 52 -29.74 -14.62 -42.23
N SER A 53 -29.48 -14.34 -40.94
CA SER A 53 -28.23 -13.76 -40.42
C SER A 53 -27.97 -14.19 -38.97
N ALA A 54 -26.74 -14.02 -38.53
CA ALA A 54 -26.33 -14.19 -37.13
C ALA A 54 -25.05 -13.40 -36.84
N ILE A 55 -24.81 -13.13 -35.53
CA ILE A 55 -23.57 -12.50 -35.02
C ILE A 55 -22.71 -13.57 -34.35
N ASN A 56 -23.31 -14.41 -33.53
CA ASN A 56 -22.59 -15.33 -32.64
C ASN A 56 -21.97 -16.51 -33.40
N VAL A 57 -20.89 -17.04 -32.84
CA VAL A 57 -20.25 -18.28 -33.26
C VAL A 57 -21.29 -19.42 -33.25
N GLY A 58 -21.29 -20.24 -34.29
CA GLY A 58 -22.19 -21.36 -34.38
C GLY A 58 -22.42 -21.87 -35.81
N ILE A 59 -23.22 -22.95 -35.90
CA ILE A 59 -23.68 -23.52 -37.17
C ILE A 59 -25.14 -23.14 -37.34
N TYR A 60 -25.46 -22.57 -38.50
CA TYR A 60 -26.80 -22.07 -38.85
C TYR A 60 -27.30 -22.76 -40.09
N GLU A 61 -28.58 -23.10 -40.12
CA GLU A 61 -29.22 -23.83 -41.23
C GLU A 61 -30.29 -22.97 -41.89
N ARG A 62 -30.22 -22.85 -43.22
CA ARG A 62 -31.23 -22.25 -44.06
C ARG A 62 -31.98 -23.37 -44.82
N THR A 63 -33.30 -23.35 -44.73
CA THR A 63 -34.17 -24.34 -45.39
C THR A 63 -34.72 -23.76 -46.71
N ILE A 64 -34.68 -24.54 -47.77
CA ILE A 64 -35.10 -24.15 -49.10
C ILE A 64 -36.15 -25.15 -49.59
N SER A 65 -37.25 -24.65 -50.16
CA SER A 65 -38.35 -25.44 -50.65
C SER A 65 -38.69 -25.08 -52.11
N LEU A 66 -39.02 -26.05 -52.92
CA LEU A 66 -39.57 -25.78 -54.27
C LEU A 66 -40.84 -24.95 -54.15
N VAL A 67 -41.00 -23.92 -55.02
CA VAL A 67 -42.24 -23.12 -55.13
C VAL A 67 -43.43 -24.00 -55.55
N ASP A 68 -43.20 -24.90 -56.53
CA ASP A 68 -44.20 -25.83 -57.04
C ASP A 68 -43.60 -27.25 -57.11
N SER A 69 -43.83 -28.04 -56.07
CA SER A 69 -43.34 -29.42 -55.96
C SER A 69 -44.17 -30.44 -56.80
N LEU A 70 -45.29 -30.00 -57.39
CA LEU A 70 -46.03 -30.84 -58.26
C LEU A 70 -45.35 -30.90 -59.64
N ASN A 71 -44.90 -29.76 -60.14
CA ASN A 71 -44.35 -29.63 -61.50
C ASN A 71 -42.82 -29.57 -61.52
N HIS A 72 -42.17 -29.41 -60.38
CA HIS A 72 -40.72 -29.30 -60.23
C HIS A 72 -40.12 -30.38 -59.30
N VAL A 73 -38.93 -30.82 -59.62
CA VAL A 73 -38.09 -31.70 -58.78
C VAL A 73 -36.66 -31.15 -58.71
N TRP A 74 -35.91 -31.40 -57.60
CA TRP A 74 -34.52 -31.16 -57.60
C TRP A 74 -33.74 -32.02 -58.60
N ASN A 75 -32.51 -31.71 -58.88
CA ASN A 75 -31.63 -32.47 -59.76
C ASN A 75 -31.55 -33.96 -59.41
N ASP A 76 -31.60 -34.27 -58.08
CA ASP A 76 -31.63 -35.64 -57.57
C ASP A 76 -32.98 -36.34 -57.71
N GLY A 77 -33.99 -35.68 -58.32
CA GLY A 77 -35.32 -36.21 -58.50
C GLY A 77 -36.27 -36.17 -57.32
N THR A 78 -35.80 -35.59 -56.17
CA THR A 78 -36.64 -35.44 -54.98
C THR A 78 -37.40 -34.13 -54.96
N THR A 79 -38.41 -34.02 -54.10
CA THR A 79 -39.11 -32.78 -53.76
C THR A 79 -38.96 -32.37 -52.32
N ALA A 80 -38.08 -33.07 -51.56
CA ALA A 80 -37.82 -32.80 -50.16
C ALA A 80 -37.16 -31.44 -50.00
N LYS A 81 -37.38 -30.78 -48.85
CA LYS A 81 -36.70 -29.53 -48.54
C LYS A 81 -35.16 -29.73 -48.47
N LYS A 82 -34.42 -28.82 -49.05
CA LYS A 82 -32.98 -28.79 -48.98
C LYS A 82 -32.54 -27.90 -47.81
N THR A 83 -31.38 -28.21 -47.23
CA THR A 83 -30.78 -27.42 -46.13
C THR A 83 -29.36 -27.04 -46.50
N LEU A 84 -29.03 -25.77 -46.38
CA LEU A 84 -27.65 -25.24 -46.44
C LEU A 84 -27.16 -24.92 -45.04
N LYS A 85 -25.92 -25.33 -44.75
CA LYS A 85 -25.25 -25.07 -43.47
C LYS A 85 -24.25 -23.95 -43.65
N PHE A 86 -24.29 -23.02 -42.70
CA PHE A 86 -23.39 -21.89 -42.61
C PHE A 86 -22.69 -21.94 -41.26
N GLU A 87 -21.42 -21.57 -41.20
CA GLU A 87 -20.64 -21.59 -39.99
C GLU A 87 -20.05 -20.20 -39.71
N ILE A 88 -20.19 -19.72 -38.47
CA ILE A 88 -19.38 -18.62 -37.92
C ILE A 88 -18.39 -19.26 -36.96
N SER A 89 -17.13 -19.30 -37.33
CA SER A 89 -16.05 -19.86 -36.54
C SER A 89 -15.51 -18.81 -35.54
N PRO A 90 -15.07 -19.23 -34.33
CA PRO A 90 -14.50 -18.34 -33.36
C PRO A 90 -13.11 -17.81 -33.81
N VAL A 91 -12.68 -16.71 -33.20
CA VAL A 91 -11.32 -16.19 -33.35
C VAL A 91 -10.41 -16.87 -32.32
N SER A 92 -9.31 -17.44 -32.81
CA SER A 92 -8.32 -18.08 -31.97
C SER A 92 -7.31 -17.06 -31.44
N VAL A 93 -7.11 -17.01 -30.12
CA VAL A 93 -6.17 -16.11 -29.43
C VAL A 93 -5.16 -16.88 -28.59
N VAL A 94 -3.98 -16.29 -28.45
CA VAL A 94 -2.91 -16.87 -27.63
C VAL A 94 -3.14 -16.46 -26.17
N VAL A 95 -2.92 -17.39 -25.23
CA VAL A 95 -2.88 -17.07 -23.81
C VAL A 95 -1.73 -16.08 -23.56
N PRO A 96 -1.98 -14.92 -22.93
CA PRO A 96 -0.91 -13.95 -22.67
C PRO A 96 0.12 -14.55 -21.72
N THR A 97 1.39 -14.14 -21.90
CA THR A 97 2.45 -14.46 -20.96
C THR A 97 2.33 -13.55 -19.73
N VAL A 98 2.29 -14.14 -18.54
CA VAL A 98 2.20 -13.44 -17.27
C VAL A 98 3.51 -13.58 -16.51
N VAL A 99 4.12 -12.45 -16.14
CA VAL A 99 5.21 -12.45 -15.16
C VAL A 99 4.59 -12.67 -13.78
N THR A 100 5.16 -13.58 -12.99
CA THR A 100 4.57 -14.05 -11.73
C THR A 100 5.19 -13.43 -10.48
N GLU A 101 6.32 -12.72 -10.62
CA GLU A 101 7.06 -12.14 -9.51
C GLU A 101 7.39 -10.68 -9.77
N TYR A 102 7.00 -9.83 -8.86
CA TYR A 102 7.28 -8.39 -8.87
C TYR A 102 7.77 -7.94 -7.49
N LYS A 103 8.36 -6.75 -7.44
CA LYS A 103 8.68 -6.02 -6.20
C LYS A 103 7.77 -4.82 -6.07
N TYR A 104 7.38 -4.50 -4.85
CA TYR A 104 6.64 -3.28 -4.55
C TYR A 104 7.44 -2.04 -4.98
N THR A 105 6.77 -1.11 -5.66
CA THR A 105 7.37 0.13 -6.18
C THR A 105 6.65 1.40 -5.75
N GLY A 106 5.51 1.24 -5.04
CA GLY A 106 4.61 2.35 -4.73
C GLY A 106 3.68 2.75 -5.88
N SER A 107 3.86 2.18 -7.07
CA SER A 107 3.06 2.46 -8.26
C SER A 107 2.26 1.24 -8.72
N PRO A 108 1.14 1.42 -9.45
CA PRO A 108 0.39 0.31 -10.02
C PRO A 108 1.25 -0.55 -10.96
N ILE A 109 1.19 -1.87 -10.78
CA ILE A 109 1.84 -2.87 -11.62
C ILE A 109 0.76 -3.57 -12.44
N VAL A 110 0.87 -3.51 -13.76
CA VAL A 110 -0.02 -4.18 -14.69
C VAL A 110 0.54 -5.56 -14.99
N PHE A 111 -0.17 -6.61 -14.63
CA PHE A 111 0.17 -8.01 -14.89
C PHE A 111 -0.25 -8.44 -16.30
N VAL A 112 -1.50 -8.08 -16.64
CA VAL A 112 -2.11 -8.32 -17.95
C VAL A 112 -3.11 -7.22 -18.24
N GLU A 113 -3.07 -6.67 -19.45
CA GLU A 113 -4.08 -5.73 -19.93
C GLU A 113 -5.27 -6.47 -20.55
N GLU A 114 -6.47 -5.94 -20.34
CA GLU A 114 -7.66 -6.40 -21.05
C GLU A 114 -7.62 -6.00 -22.52
N ASN A 115 -8.30 -6.77 -23.35
CA ASN A 115 -8.51 -6.42 -24.76
C ASN A 115 -9.88 -6.92 -25.24
N GLU A 116 -10.15 -6.77 -26.54
CA GLU A 116 -11.41 -7.20 -27.13
C GLU A 116 -11.66 -8.71 -27.04
N ALA A 117 -10.61 -9.53 -26.92
CA ALA A 117 -10.73 -10.99 -26.90
C ALA A 117 -10.99 -11.55 -25.50
N TYR A 118 -10.56 -10.86 -24.43
CA TYR A 118 -10.71 -11.35 -23.05
C TYR A 118 -10.75 -10.24 -22.02
N LYS A 119 -11.37 -10.55 -20.88
CA LYS A 119 -11.36 -9.76 -19.64
C LYS A 119 -10.36 -10.31 -18.65
N VAL A 120 -9.83 -9.44 -17.79
CA VAL A 120 -8.85 -9.79 -16.77
C VAL A 120 -9.35 -9.37 -15.39
N GLU A 121 -9.48 -10.33 -14.49
CA GLU A 121 -9.73 -10.08 -13.07
C GLU A 121 -8.38 -10.00 -12.35
N ASN A 122 -8.19 -9.00 -11.48
CA ASN A 122 -6.95 -8.69 -10.77
C ASN A 122 -5.73 -8.39 -11.67
N GLY A 123 -5.95 -7.88 -12.87
CA GLY A 123 -4.88 -7.61 -13.85
C GLY A 123 -3.91 -6.50 -13.46
N THR A 124 -4.25 -5.66 -12.47
CA THR A 124 -3.41 -4.55 -11.97
C THR A 124 -3.50 -4.47 -10.46
N LYS A 125 -2.37 -4.32 -9.78
CA LYS A 125 -2.26 -4.15 -8.32
C LYS A 125 -1.12 -3.20 -7.96
N THR A 126 -1.23 -2.58 -6.78
CA THR A 126 -0.20 -1.68 -6.24
C THR A 126 0.49 -2.31 -5.03
N ASN A 127 -0.27 -2.87 -4.10
CA ASN A 127 0.24 -3.33 -2.82
C ASN A 127 0.97 -4.68 -2.93
N ALA A 128 1.90 -4.92 -2.02
CA ALA A 128 2.51 -6.22 -1.83
C ALA A 128 1.47 -7.26 -1.44
N GLY A 129 1.62 -8.48 -1.95
CA GLY A 129 0.68 -9.58 -1.71
C GLY A 129 0.67 -10.61 -2.81
N ILE A 130 -0.13 -11.64 -2.63
CA ILE A 130 -0.34 -12.72 -3.60
C ILE A 130 -1.71 -12.56 -4.24
N TYR A 131 -1.76 -12.57 -5.57
CA TYR A 131 -2.96 -12.31 -6.35
C TYR A 131 -3.26 -13.44 -7.32
N ASP A 132 -4.52 -13.88 -7.35
CA ASP A 132 -5.03 -14.80 -8.36
C ASP A 132 -5.58 -14.00 -9.55
N VAL A 133 -4.81 -13.98 -10.65
CA VAL A 133 -5.14 -13.28 -11.89
C VAL A 133 -5.92 -14.24 -12.77
N LYS A 134 -7.16 -13.88 -13.15
CA LYS A 134 -8.02 -14.70 -14.00
C LYS A 134 -8.29 -14.02 -15.33
N ILE A 135 -8.17 -14.80 -16.39
CA ILE A 135 -8.39 -14.34 -17.77
C ILE A 135 -9.53 -15.15 -18.37
N THR A 136 -10.60 -14.45 -18.72
CA THR A 136 -11.83 -15.05 -19.24
C THR A 136 -12.09 -14.54 -20.65
N LEU A 137 -12.24 -15.48 -21.61
CA LEU A 137 -12.56 -15.12 -23.00
C LEU A 137 -13.90 -14.42 -23.11
N ASN A 138 -13.96 -13.44 -23.97
CA ASN A 138 -15.20 -12.85 -24.42
C ASN A 138 -15.91 -13.78 -25.41
N PRO A 139 -17.24 -13.68 -25.59
CA PRO A 139 -17.95 -14.44 -26.59
C PRO A 139 -17.36 -14.26 -27.99
N GLY A 140 -17.26 -15.35 -28.74
CA GLY A 140 -16.67 -15.31 -30.07
C GLY A 140 -15.20 -15.68 -30.18
N TYR A 141 -14.51 -15.88 -29.05
CA TYR A 141 -13.10 -16.23 -29.00
C TYR A 141 -12.86 -17.60 -28.39
N VAL A 142 -11.75 -18.23 -28.79
CA VAL A 142 -11.21 -19.46 -28.20
C VAL A 142 -9.72 -19.34 -28.02
N TRP A 143 -9.15 -20.06 -27.05
CA TRP A 143 -7.71 -20.15 -26.95
C TRP A 143 -7.10 -20.90 -28.13
N LYS A 144 -5.82 -20.71 -28.39
CA LYS A 144 -5.12 -21.36 -29.50
C LYS A 144 -5.18 -22.90 -29.44
N ASP A 145 -5.37 -23.47 -28.24
CA ASP A 145 -5.57 -24.91 -28.03
C ASP A 145 -7.01 -25.38 -28.27
N GLY A 146 -7.90 -24.47 -28.67
CA GLY A 146 -9.33 -24.72 -28.90
C GLY A 146 -10.20 -24.70 -27.64
N SER A 147 -9.61 -24.52 -26.44
CA SER A 147 -10.37 -24.43 -25.18
C SER A 147 -11.00 -23.06 -24.98
N THR A 148 -11.98 -23.00 -24.09
CA THR A 148 -12.62 -21.75 -23.63
C THR A 148 -12.47 -21.56 -22.13
N ASP A 149 -11.67 -22.41 -21.48
CA ASP A 149 -11.50 -22.41 -20.04
C ASP A 149 -10.84 -21.12 -19.54
N VAL A 150 -11.24 -20.67 -18.35
CA VAL A 150 -10.59 -19.56 -17.65
C VAL A 150 -9.13 -19.93 -17.38
N LYS A 151 -8.20 -19.04 -17.72
CA LYS A 151 -6.78 -19.20 -17.37
C LYS A 151 -6.50 -18.43 -16.08
N SER A 152 -5.85 -19.09 -15.12
CA SER A 152 -5.50 -18.52 -13.82
C SER A 152 -3.98 -18.53 -13.60
N PHE A 153 -3.48 -17.45 -13.02
CA PHE A 153 -2.06 -17.27 -12.69
C PHE A 153 -1.94 -16.70 -11.28
N VAL A 154 -1.06 -17.25 -10.48
CA VAL A 154 -0.72 -16.68 -9.18
C VAL A 154 0.45 -15.71 -9.40
N VAL A 155 0.25 -14.45 -9.00
CA VAL A 155 1.25 -13.38 -9.12
C VAL A 155 1.55 -12.84 -7.75
N GLU A 156 2.83 -12.71 -7.41
CA GLU A 156 3.31 -12.14 -6.16
C GLU A 156 3.93 -10.75 -6.39
N ILE A 157 3.53 -9.78 -5.56
CA ILE A 157 4.28 -8.54 -5.36
C ILE A 157 4.94 -8.65 -3.98
N SER A 158 6.25 -8.86 -3.95
CA SER A 158 7.03 -8.90 -2.71
C SER A 158 7.14 -7.52 -2.08
N PRO A 159 7.14 -7.38 -0.74
CA PRO A 159 7.32 -6.10 -0.07
C PRO A 159 8.71 -5.50 -0.33
N MET A 160 8.87 -4.21 -0.08
CA MET A 160 10.15 -3.53 -0.16
C MET A 160 10.92 -3.67 1.15
N TYR A 161 12.18 -4.11 1.05
CA TYR A 161 13.09 -4.23 2.19
C TYR A 161 13.71 -2.88 2.53
N ILE A 162 13.64 -2.47 3.80
CA ILE A 162 14.25 -1.24 4.31
C ILE A 162 15.04 -1.48 5.59
N SER A 163 16.05 -0.64 5.82
CA SER A 163 16.82 -0.67 7.05
C SER A 163 16.08 0.01 8.20
N LYS A 164 16.23 -0.54 9.40
CA LYS A 164 15.82 0.16 10.63
C LYS A 164 16.58 1.49 10.72
N PRO A 165 15.93 2.59 11.15
CA PRO A 165 16.61 3.89 11.26
C PRO A 165 17.77 3.83 12.25
N ASN A 166 18.89 4.47 11.90
CA ASN A 166 20.00 4.67 12.83
C ASN A 166 19.75 5.91 13.67
N VAL A 167 20.04 5.80 14.97
CA VAL A 167 20.02 6.90 15.92
C VAL A 167 21.46 7.34 16.16
N VAL A 168 21.76 8.62 15.91
CA VAL A 168 23.11 9.16 16.02
C VAL A 168 23.44 9.55 17.47
N GLU A 169 22.46 10.10 18.21
CA GLU A 169 22.64 10.58 19.58
C GLU A 169 21.40 10.22 20.42
N THR A 170 21.67 9.63 21.59
CA THR A 170 20.61 9.14 22.50
C THR A 170 20.63 9.82 23.87
N THR A 171 21.60 10.73 24.11
CA THR A 171 21.75 11.44 25.38
C THR A 171 22.04 12.90 25.13
N TYR A 172 21.31 13.76 25.83
CA TYR A 172 21.46 15.21 25.83
C TYR A 172 21.54 15.73 27.27
N VAL A 173 22.10 16.93 27.44
CA VAL A 173 22.05 17.68 28.70
C VAL A 173 21.11 18.86 28.50
N TYR A 174 20.24 19.15 29.45
CA TYR A 174 19.34 20.27 29.42
C TYR A 174 20.11 21.60 29.21
N ASP A 175 19.73 22.29 28.14
CA ASP A 175 20.27 23.61 27.73
C ASP A 175 19.16 24.64 27.47
N GLY A 176 17.88 24.23 27.66
CA GLY A 176 16.72 25.07 27.38
C GLY A 176 16.24 25.01 25.93
N GLU A 177 16.91 24.23 25.09
CA GLU A 177 16.54 24.05 23.69
C GLU A 177 15.80 22.71 23.45
N LYS A 178 15.25 22.53 22.25
CA LYS A 178 14.61 21.29 21.83
C LYS A 178 15.63 20.34 21.23
N HIS A 179 15.61 19.09 21.69
CA HIS A 179 16.40 17.98 21.15
C HIS A 179 15.52 16.95 20.49
N SER A 180 16.06 16.23 19.48
CA SER A 180 15.36 15.19 18.75
C SER A 180 16.27 14.01 18.45
N PHE A 181 15.69 12.85 18.12
CA PHE A 181 16.44 11.66 17.69
C PHE A 181 17.24 11.83 16.40
N GLY A 182 17.00 12.88 15.61
CA GLY A 182 17.65 13.08 14.31
C GLY A 182 17.27 12.04 13.26
N PHE A 183 16.12 11.41 13.38
CA PHE A 183 15.64 10.45 12.37
C PHE A 183 15.51 11.10 11.01
N ILE A 184 15.93 10.36 9.98
CA ILE A 184 15.65 10.69 8.59
C ILE A 184 14.28 10.14 8.25
N SER A 185 13.40 10.95 7.68
CA SER A 185 12.09 10.48 7.21
C SER A 185 12.24 9.49 6.06
N ASN A 186 11.39 8.46 6.03
CA ASN A 186 11.37 7.43 5.02
C ASN A 186 9.91 7.01 4.79
N ASP A 187 9.53 6.75 3.54
CA ASP A 187 8.16 6.36 3.19
C ASP A 187 7.78 4.97 3.74
N GLY A 188 8.78 4.17 4.13
CA GLY A 188 8.58 2.80 4.60
C GLY A 188 8.25 2.66 6.07
N TYR A 189 8.34 3.72 6.88
CA TYR A 189 7.99 3.69 8.30
C TYR A 189 7.46 5.02 8.81
N SER A 190 6.77 4.96 9.95
CA SER A 190 6.23 6.10 10.67
C SER A 190 6.69 6.10 12.13
N PHE A 191 6.58 7.25 12.80
CA PHE A 191 6.96 7.42 14.20
C PHE A 191 5.70 7.57 15.07
N VAL A 192 5.70 6.88 16.23
CA VAL A 192 4.67 6.98 17.26
C VAL A 192 5.34 7.29 18.59
N GLY A 193 4.96 8.39 19.24
CA GLY A 193 5.57 8.89 20.47
C GLY A 193 6.33 10.20 20.25
N ASP A 194 7.16 10.56 21.23
CA ASP A 194 7.82 11.86 21.28
C ASP A 194 9.17 11.82 20.53
N THR A 195 9.16 12.31 19.31
CA THR A 195 10.40 12.45 18.52
C THR A 195 11.25 13.66 18.92
N VAL A 196 10.69 14.57 19.71
CA VAL A 196 11.33 15.82 20.17
C VAL A 196 11.07 16.00 21.65
N GLY A 197 12.08 16.31 22.42
CA GLY A 197 12.00 16.66 23.85
C GLY A 197 12.68 17.99 24.13
N LYS A 198 12.30 18.64 25.23
CA LYS A 198 12.94 19.85 25.77
C LYS A 198 13.32 19.69 27.24
N GLU A 199 12.39 19.12 28.02
CA GLU A 199 12.54 18.99 29.48
C GLU A 199 13.41 17.78 29.84
N PRO A 200 14.14 17.80 30.99
CA PRO A 200 14.81 16.61 31.50
C PRO A 200 13.86 15.43 31.66
N GLY A 201 14.21 14.30 31.05
CA GLY A 201 13.35 13.13 31.05
C GLY A 201 13.80 12.03 30.10
N VAL A 202 13.00 10.97 30.06
CA VAL A 202 13.17 9.84 29.15
C VAL A 202 12.08 9.93 28.09
N TYR A 203 12.48 9.95 26.83
CA TYR A 203 11.58 10.03 25.67
C TYR A 203 11.64 8.72 24.90
N GLU A 204 10.49 8.14 24.65
CA GLU A 204 10.36 6.90 23.89
C GLU A 204 9.65 7.18 22.56
N VAL A 205 10.21 6.66 21.47
CA VAL A 205 9.57 6.64 20.17
C VAL A 205 9.53 5.21 19.64
N VAL A 206 8.41 4.85 19.05
CA VAL A 206 8.21 3.58 18.37
C VAL A 206 8.22 3.84 16.89
N VAL A 207 9.09 3.16 16.15
CA VAL A 207 9.14 3.19 14.71
C VAL A 207 8.33 1.99 14.20
N LYS A 208 7.31 2.27 13.40
CA LYS A 208 6.41 1.27 12.81
C LYS A 208 6.58 1.20 11.32
N LEU A 209 6.69 -0.02 10.79
CA LEU A 209 6.64 -0.23 9.35
C LEU A 209 5.30 0.23 8.78
N ASN A 210 5.35 0.86 7.64
CA ASN A 210 4.19 1.11 6.82
C ASN A 210 3.84 -0.16 6.02
N GLU A 211 2.61 -0.26 5.54
CA GLU A 211 2.21 -1.36 4.67
C GLU A 211 3.16 -1.48 3.46
N ASN A 212 3.36 -2.70 2.99
CA ASN A 212 4.21 -3.04 1.85
C ASN A 212 5.72 -2.97 2.08
N TYR A 213 6.16 -2.77 3.32
CA TYR A 213 7.57 -2.76 3.70
C TYR A 213 7.89 -3.85 4.72
N VAL A 214 9.15 -4.26 4.74
CA VAL A 214 9.68 -5.24 5.68
C VAL A 214 11.11 -4.82 6.07
N TRP A 215 11.56 -5.08 7.32
CA TRP A 215 12.94 -4.79 7.69
C TRP A 215 13.90 -5.73 6.96
N HIS A 216 15.13 -5.29 6.75
CA HIS A 216 16.18 -6.10 6.10
C HIS A 216 16.52 -7.40 6.83
N ASP A 217 16.12 -7.56 8.08
CA ASP A 217 16.28 -8.77 8.89
C ASP A 217 15.04 -9.70 8.84
N ASP A 218 14.17 -9.50 7.85
CA ASP A 218 12.93 -10.26 7.64
C ASP A 218 11.91 -10.15 8.80
N THR A 219 12.06 -9.16 9.69
CA THR A 219 11.09 -8.90 10.76
C THR A 219 10.11 -7.79 10.37
N ASN A 220 8.93 -7.79 11.04
CA ASN A 220 7.91 -6.76 10.91
C ASN A 220 7.61 -6.10 12.26
N ASP A 221 8.45 -6.36 13.27
CA ASP A 221 8.23 -5.86 14.62
C ASP A 221 8.47 -4.36 14.71
N ASP A 222 7.72 -3.70 15.59
CA ASP A 222 7.94 -2.33 15.97
C ASP A 222 9.33 -2.17 16.61
N VAL A 223 10.04 -1.09 16.27
CA VAL A 223 11.37 -0.80 16.82
C VAL A 223 11.26 0.36 17.79
N LYS A 224 11.70 0.12 19.04
CA LYS A 224 11.71 1.15 20.08
C LYS A 224 13.07 1.82 20.21
N TYR A 225 13.03 3.14 20.29
CA TYR A 225 14.20 3.99 20.58
C TYR A 225 13.90 4.85 21.80
N VAL A 226 14.97 5.09 22.59
CA VAL A 226 14.90 5.92 23.78
C VAL A 226 15.99 6.97 23.69
N PHE A 227 15.67 8.24 23.94
CA PHE A 227 16.67 9.25 24.25
C PHE A 227 16.41 9.88 25.61
N ILE A 228 17.47 10.39 26.22
CA ILE A 228 17.45 10.95 27.57
C ILE A 228 17.93 12.39 27.51
N ILE A 229 17.18 13.30 28.10
CA ILE A 229 17.66 14.64 28.41
C ILE A 229 17.96 14.63 29.91
N SER A 230 19.25 14.68 30.30
CA SER A 230 19.65 14.76 31.68
C SER A 230 19.58 16.21 32.19
N LYS A 231 19.47 16.38 33.52
CA LYS A 231 19.56 17.70 34.14
C LYS A 231 20.95 18.29 33.91
N SER A 232 21.00 19.61 33.79
CA SER A 232 22.29 20.34 33.73
C SER A 232 22.95 20.37 35.11
N GLU A 233 24.25 20.12 35.15
CA GLU A 233 25.01 20.05 36.40
C GLU A 233 25.51 21.41 36.85
N ILE A 234 25.34 21.70 38.15
CA ILE A 234 25.85 22.89 38.82
C ILE A 234 26.90 22.47 39.87
N SER A 235 27.96 23.20 39.95
CA SER A 235 29.01 22.97 40.97
C SER A 235 28.44 23.02 42.39
N VAL A 236 28.84 22.08 43.23
CA VAL A 236 28.50 22.12 44.67
C VAL A 236 29.13 23.35 45.30
N PRO A 237 28.38 24.14 46.13
CA PRO A 237 28.91 25.31 46.80
C PRO A 237 30.09 24.97 47.73
N VAL A 238 31.14 25.79 47.66
CA VAL A 238 32.34 25.62 48.46
C VAL A 238 32.25 26.49 49.75
N ALA A 239 32.69 25.92 50.85
CA ALA A 239 32.73 26.61 52.12
C ALA A 239 33.63 27.87 52.06
N ASN A 240 33.14 28.99 52.56
CA ASN A 240 33.94 30.21 52.75
C ASN A 240 34.97 29.98 53.84
N THR A 241 36.23 30.25 53.57
CA THR A 241 37.33 30.10 54.51
C THR A 241 37.59 31.35 55.42
N SER A 242 36.73 32.38 55.25
CA SER A 242 36.83 33.61 56.05
C SER A 242 36.56 33.32 57.52
N LYS A 243 37.41 33.95 58.40
CA LYS A 243 37.18 33.82 59.82
C LYS A 243 36.32 34.96 60.30
N PHE A 244 35.19 34.61 60.91
CA PHE A 244 34.26 35.59 61.48
C PHE A 244 34.47 35.66 62.99
N VAL A 245 34.61 36.89 63.51
CA VAL A 245 34.74 37.19 64.95
C VAL A 245 33.67 38.21 65.33
N TYR A 246 32.92 37.96 66.39
CA TYR A 246 31.90 38.88 66.90
C TYR A 246 32.40 40.30 66.99
N ASN A 247 31.66 41.21 66.33
CA ASN A 247 32.03 42.67 66.33
C ASN A 247 30.80 43.57 66.59
N GLY A 248 29.67 43.01 67.02
CA GLY A 248 28.43 43.71 67.30
C GLY A 248 27.62 44.11 66.07
N LYS A 249 28.06 43.75 64.87
CA LYS A 249 27.39 44.06 63.60
C LYS A 249 27.00 42.76 62.87
N GLU A 250 26.06 42.89 61.98
CA GLU A 250 25.73 41.78 61.05
C GLU A 250 26.96 41.37 60.25
N GLN A 251 27.16 40.05 60.13
CA GLN A 251 28.16 39.44 59.30
C GLN A 251 27.51 38.52 58.30
N THR A 252 27.90 38.63 57.02
CA THR A 252 27.39 37.88 55.92
C THR A 252 28.37 36.78 55.49
N TYR A 253 27.92 35.55 55.53
CA TYR A 253 28.61 34.41 54.93
C TYR A 253 28.43 34.41 53.44
N THR A 254 29.45 34.73 52.66
CA THR A 254 29.37 34.71 51.18
C THR A 254 29.74 33.34 50.69
N VAL A 255 28.80 32.71 49.95
CA VAL A 255 29.03 31.44 49.28
C VAL A 255 29.73 31.72 47.97
N VAL A 256 30.84 31.03 47.71
CA VAL A 256 31.59 31.19 46.46
C VAL A 256 31.10 30.18 45.45
N ILE A 257 30.34 30.62 44.46
CA ILE A 257 29.87 29.81 43.32
C ILE A 257 29.92 30.68 42.05
N PRO A 258 30.31 30.10 40.92
CA PRO A 258 30.43 30.83 39.65
C PRO A 258 29.13 31.34 39.05
N GLU A 259 27.96 30.83 39.51
CA GLU A 259 26.65 31.03 38.80
C GLU A 259 25.55 31.43 39.79
N ASP A 260 25.60 32.66 40.27
CA ASP A 260 24.69 33.20 41.29
C ASP A 260 23.20 33.16 40.95
N SER A 261 22.82 32.93 39.70
CA SER A 261 21.43 32.97 39.26
C SER A 261 20.64 31.68 39.47
N LEU A 262 21.29 30.54 39.66
CA LEU A 262 20.66 29.20 39.61
C LEU A 262 20.33 28.62 40.99
N PHE A 263 20.75 29.28 42.09
CA PHE A 263 20.48 28.85 43.45
C PHE A 263 20.11 30.01 44.37
N THR A 264 19.63 29.69 45.57
CA THR A 264 19.34 30.61 46.66
C THR A 264 20.21 30.27 47.86
N VAL A 265 20.64 31.33 48.62
CA VAL A 265 21.34 31.17 49.86
C VAL A 265 20.47 31.73 50.99
N SER A 266 20.35 31.00 52.08
CA SER A 266 19.58 31.39 53.23
C SER A 266 20.34 31.13 54.54
N ASN A 267 19.94 31.82 55.61
CA ASN A 267 20.57 31.77 56.93
C ASN A 267 22.06 32.14 56.94
N ASN A 268 22.48 32.97 55.97
CA ASN A 268 23.86 33.39 55.76
C ASN A 268 24.21 34.74 56.39
N VAL A 269 23.28 35.37 57.11
CA VAL A 269 23.51 36.66 57.81
C VAL A 269 23.26 36.46 59.31
N GLN A 270 24.27 36.74 60.15
CA GLN A 270 24.18 36.55 61.56
C GLN A 270 24.94 37.66 62.29
N THR A 271 24.50 38.02 63.51
CA THR A 271 25.15 39.05 64.32
C THR A 271 25.93 38.48 65.53
N ASN A 272 25.37 37.46 66.17
CA ASN A 272 25.86 36.90 67.40
C ASN A 272 26.96 35.84 67.20
N ALA A 273 27.87 35.69 68.17
CA ALA A 273 28.77 34.55 68.18
C ALA A 273 28.00 33.24 68.33
N GLY A 274 28.32 32.28 67.47
CA GLY A 274 27.59 31.01 67.43
C GLY A 274 28.05 30.14 66.28
N LYS A 275 27.42 28.93 66.19
CA LYS A 275 27.52 28.02 65.04
C LYS A 275 26.20 28.03 64.33
N TYR A 276 26.23 28.32 63.04
CA TYR A 276 25.08 28.43 62.18
C TYR A 276 25.29 27.53 60.99
N VAL A 277 24.18 27.16 60.33
CA VAL A 277 24.17 26.39 59.10
C VAL A 277 23.59 27.25 57.99
N VAL A 278 24.41 27.58 57.00
CA VAL A 278 23.97 28.23 55.77
C VAL A 278 23.38 27.17 54.86
N LYS A 279 22.22 27.45 54.30
CA LYS A 279 21.51 26.55 53.39
C LYS A 279 21.61 27.11 51.97
N VAL A 280 22.00 26.26 51.01
CA VAL A 280 22.06 26.57 49.57
C VAL A 280 21.14 25.62 48.84
N ALA A 281 20.14 26.17 48.16
CA ALA A 281 19.09 25.39 47.45
C ALA A 281 19.03 25.76 45.98
N LEU A 282 18.89 24.78 45.11
CA LEU A 282 18.64 25.04 43.70
C LEU A 282 17.32 25.82 43.53
N LYS A 283 17.31 26.86 42.70
CA LYS A 283 16.07 27.59 42.33
C LYS A 283 15.15 26.72 41.49
N ASP A 284 15.74 25.85 40.68
CA ASP A 284 15.05 24.97 39.78
C ASP A 284 15.69 23.58 39.81
N SER A 285 15.15 22.74 40.67
CA SER A 285 15.58 21.34 40.81
C SER A 285 14.99 20.39 39.74
N VAL A 286 14.11 20.91 38.86
CA VAL A 286 13.59 20.15 37.73
C VAL A 286 14.65 20.09 36.62
N HIS A 287 15.26 21.21 36.30
CA HIS A 287 16.19 21.33 35.19
C HIS A 287 17.67 21.19 35.59
N TYR A 288 18.01 21.44 36.88
CA TYR A 288 19.37 21.44 37.36
C TYR A 288 19.59 20.43 38.48
N MET A 289 20.82 19.96 38.61
CA MET A 289 21.29 19.14 39.72
C MET A 289 22.72 19.54 40.10
N TRP A 290 23.13 19.18 41.31
CA TRP A 290 24.51 19.32 41.68
C TRP A 290 25.41 18.28 40.97
N VAL A 291 26.70 18.57 40.76
CA VAL A 291 27.66 17.64 40.15
C VAL A 291 27.78 16.30 40.88
N ASP A 292 27.30 16.18 42.10
CA ASP A 292 27.19 14.93 42.83
C ASP A 292 25.87 14.16 42.52
N SER A 293 25.18 14.54 41.46
CA SER A 293 23.93 13.95 40.97
C SER A 293 22.74 14.05 41.94
N THR A 294 22.83 14.97 42.92
CA THR A 294 21.72 15.24 43.85
C THR A 294 21.02 16.55 43.54
N THR A 295 19.77 16.68 44.00
CA THR A 295 19.03 17.95 43.98
C THR A 295 18.73 18.48 45.38
N ALA A 296 19.20 17.77 46.40
CA ALA A 296 19.00 18.14 47.79
C ALA A 296 19.77 19.42 48.15
N ASP A 297 19.21 20.19 49.08
CA ASP A 297 19.90 21.39 49.58
C ASP A 297 21.28 21.07 50.17
N LYS A 298 22.25 21.92 49.92
CA LYS A 298 23.59 21.85 50.48
C LYS A 298 23.66 22.70 51.72
N THR A 299 24.46 22.26 52.72
CA THR A 299 24.65 22.95 53.96
C THR A 299 26.12 23.27 54.19
N LEU A 300 26.41 24.48 54.67
CA LEU A 300 27.77 24.96 54.97
C LEU A 300 27.81 25.51 56.39
N ASP A 301 28.91 25.21 57.12
CA ASP A 301 29.08 25.69 58.47
C ASP A 301 29.50 27.18 58.49
N PHE A 302 28.74 27.99 59.21
CA PHE A 302 29.03 29.39 59.46
C PHE A 302 29.26 29.59 60.93
N VAL A 303 30.51 29.89 61.29
CA VAL A 303 30.93 30.05 62.70
C VAL A 303 31.41 31.50 62.99
N ILE A 304 30.75 32.18 63.90
CA ILE A 304 31.22 33.47 64.44
C ILE A 304 31.83 33.20 65.82
N SER A 305 33.12 33.37 65.90
CA SER A 305 33.88 33.20 67.15
C SER A 305 33.61 34.33 68.12
N LYS A 306 33.71 34.10 69.44
CA LYS A 306 33.66 35.15 70.43
C LYS A 306 34.83 36.09 70.30
N ALA A 307 34.61 37.40 70.45
CA ALA A 307 35.71 38.39 70.58
C ALA A 307 36.50 38.16 71.85
N LYS A 308 37.80 38.25 71.75
CA LYS A 308 38.69 38.25 72.94
C LYS A 308 38.66 39.62 73.56
N VAL A 309 38.40 39.69 74.86
CA VAL A 309 38.56 40.92 75.70
C VAL A 309 39.91 40.88 76.39
N ALA A 310 40.66 41.93 76.24
CA ALA A 310 41.88 42.04 76.97
C ALA A 310 41.62 42.22 78.52
N LEU A 311 42.38 41.54 79.30
CA LEU A 311 42.30 41.74 80.72
C LEU A 311 42.78 43.18 81.03
N PRO A 312 42.09 43.90 81.93
CA PRO A 312 42.55 45.20 82.36
C PRO A 312 43.94 45.05 82.98
N THR A 313 44.90 45.84 82.47
CA THR A 313 46.17 45.95 83.13
C THR A 313 46.00 46.82 84.39
N SER A 314 46.18 46.23 85.56
CA SER A 314 46.26 47.03 86.80
C SER A 314 47.46 47.97 86.74
N PRO A 315 47.29 49.25 86.96
CA PRO A 315 48.42 50.08 87.17
C PRO A 315 49.09 49.65 88.50
N LEU A 316 50.37 49.41 88.45
CA LEU A 316 51.19 49.24 89.64
C LEU A 316 51.30 50.60 90.42
#